data_31bd29f12ab0c99edeb4111281cb6e42
#
_entry.id   31bd29f12ab0c99edeb4111281cb6e42
#
_cell.length_a   1.000
_cell.length_b   1.000
_cell.length_c   1.000
_cell.angle_alpha   90.00
_cell.angle_beta   90.00
_cell.angle_gamma   90.00
#
_symmetry.space_group_name_H-M   'P 1'
#
loop_
_entity.id
_entity.type
_entity.pdbx_description
1 polymer ?
#
loop_
_entity_poly.entity_id
_entity_poly.type
_entity_poly.pdbx_seq_one_letter_code
_entity_poly.pdbx_strand_id
1 'polypeptide(L)'
;MRENHFLTLNRALNGAMLAAVLLTYSSVFAAEIASPESVGMSSAALNSATARLQKHIDDGEIAGVVAAVARDGKLVYQVALGKLDRERDADMREDALFRIYSMSREITSVAALRLFEEGAFNFDDPVSKYLPEFSDQRVLLNSESTDLEATRPRVGEMTIAHLLTHTSGLGSRSSALYRENNVRDRAQSLDAMVSKAARVP
;
A
#
# COMPACT_ATOMS: atom_id res chain seq x y z
N MET A 1 57.86 13.61 13.95
CA MET A 1 56.98 14.74 13.59
C MET A 1 56.41 14.62 12.14
N ARG A 2 56.47 13.47 11.47
CA ARG A 2 55.94 13.26 10.09
C ARG A 2 54.73 12.36 9.96
N GLU A 3 54.35 11.63 11.00
CA GLU A 3 53.21 10.69 10.95
C GLU A 3 51.83 11.33 11.17
N ASN A 4 51.75 12.49 11.83
CA ASN A 4 50.45 13.10 12.15
C ASN A 4 49.79 13.85 10.98
N HIS A 5 50.56 14.19 9.90
CA HIS A 5 49.99 14.89 8.74
C HIS A 5 49.23 13.96 7.77
N PHE A 6 49.61 12.70 7.69
CA PHE A 6 48.93 11.72 6.82
C PHE A 6 47.53 11.31 7.35
N LEU A 7 47.39 11.23 8.67
CA LEU A 7 46.11 10.87 9.31
C LEU A 7 45.08 11.99 9.26
N THR A 8 45.54 13.25 9.32
CA THR A 8 44.63 14.42 9.20
C THR A 8 44.18 14.64 7.76
N LEU A 9 45.02 14.38 6.76
CA LEU A 9 44.68 14.54 5.36
C LEU A 9 43.64 13.46 4.92
N ASN A 10 43.81 12.21 5.36
CA ASN A 10 42.88 11.13 5.07
C ASN A 10 41.49 11.32 5.74
N ARG A 11 41.43 11.90 6.94
CA ARG A 11 40.16 12.23 7.60
C ARG A 11 39.41 13.37 6.90
N ALA A 12 40.16 14.38 6.39
CA ALA A 12 39.55 15.49 5.64
C ALA A 12 39.03 15.03 4.27
N LEU A 13 39.76 14.16 3.55
CA LEU A 13 39.34 13.61 2.27
C LEU A 13 38.13 12.67 2.41
N ASN A 14 38.11 11.81 3.43
CA ASN A 14 36.95 10.94 3.70
C ASN A 14 35.73 11.73 4.15
N GLY A 15 35.88 12.79 4.94
CA GLY A 15 34.78 13.68 5.33
C GLY A 15 34.18 14.46 4.16
N ALA A 16 35.06 14.98 3.24
CA ALA A 16 34.61 15.68 2.05
C ALA A 16 33.91 14.76 1.02
N MET A 17 34.37 13.51 0.89
CA MET A 17 33.78 12.53 0.00
C MET A 17 32.43 12.06 0.53
N LEU A 18 32.25 11.86 1.86
CA LEU A 18 31.00 11.54 2.50
C LEU A 18 29.98 12.68 2.39
N ALA A 19 30.43 13.93 2.54
CA ALA A 19 29.58 15.12 2.36
C ALA A 19 29.12 15.29 0.91
N ALA A 20 29.98 15.01 -0.07
CA ALA A 20 29.64 15.07 -1.49
C ALA A 20 28.63 13.99 -1.88
N VAL A 21 28.73 12.78 -1.33
CA VAL A 21 27.75 11.69 -1.56
C VAL A 21 26.40 12.02 -0.93
N LEU A 22 26.39 12.66 0.25
CA LEU A 22 25.11 13.07 0.90
C LEU A 22 24.42 14.23 0.17
N LEU A 23 25.18 15.11 -0.51
CA LEU A 23 24.59 16.21 -1.30
C LEU A 23 23.99 15.76 -2.63
N THR A 24 24.38 14.62 -3.18
CA THR A 24 23.81 14.09 -4.42
C THR A 24 22.50 13.32 -4.24
N TYR A 25 22.13 12.95 -3.00
CA TYR A 25 20.88 12.23 -2.71
C TYR A 25 19.69 13.13 -2.35
N SER A 26 19.86 14.45 -2.34
CA SER A 26 18.80 15.39 -1.93
C SER A 26 18.05 16.03 -3.10
N SER A 27 18.17 15.52 -4.32
CA SER A 27 17.24 15.88 -5.37
C SER A 27 15.97 15.02 -5.23
N VAL A 28 15.11 15.37 -4.29
CA VAL A 28 13.68 15.04 -4.44
C VAL A 28 13.25 15.77 -5.71
N PHE A 29 13.26 15.07 -6.84
CA PHE A 29 12.68 15.55 -8.06
C PHE A 29 11.18 15.75 -7.76
N ALA A 30 10.78 16.99 -7.51
CA ALA A 30 9.41 17.38 -7.77
C ALA A 30 9.16 16.98 -9.24
N ALA A 31 8.29 16.05 -9.50
CA ALA A 31 7.99 15.63 -10.86
C ALA A 31 7.54 16.89 -11.63
N GLU A 32 8.28 17.25 -12.68
CA GLU A 32 7.92 18.39 -13.51
C GLU A 32 6.56 18.09 -14.16
N ILE A 33 5.58 18.99 -13.97
CA ILE A 33 4.26 18.85 -14.54
C ILE A 33 4.35 19.24 -16.01
N ALA A 34 4.21 18.25 -16.88
CA ALA A 34 4.20 18.46 -18.34
C ALA A 34 2.86 19.05 -18.80
N SER A 35 2.88 19.75 -19.96
CA SER A 35 1.61 20.18 -20.57
C SER A 35 0.71 18.99 -20.89
N PRO A 36 -0.58 19.02 -20.51
CA PRO A 36 -1.54 17.98 -20.84
C PRO A 36 -1.63 17.71 -22.34
N GLU A 37 -1.54 18.75 -23.16
CA GLU A 37 -1.59 18.65 -24.62
C GLU A 37 -0.42 17.83 -25.20
N SER A 38 0.73 17.82 -24.52
CA SER A 38 1.90 17.04 -24.94
C SER A 38 1.68 15.53 -24.95
N VAL A 39 0.63 15.07 -24.26
CA VAL A 39 0.20 13.66 -24.18
C VAL A 39 -1.25 13.46 -24.66
N GLY A 40 -1.78 14.43 -25.45
CA GLY A 40 -3.12 14.35 -26.03
C GLY A 40 -4.26 14.46 -24.99
N MET A 41 -4.02 15.18 -23.88
CA MET A 41 -5.04 15.54 -22.91
C MET A 41 -5.40 17.02 -23.04
N SER A 42 -6.54 17.42 -22.49
CA SER A 42 -7.03 18.80 -22.55
C SER A 42 -6.88 19.49 -21.21
N SER A 43 -6.12 20.58 -21.16
CA SER A 43 -6.05 21.47 -19.98
C SER A 43 -7.42 21.99 -19.59
N ALA A 44 -8.29 22.32 -20.55
CA ALA A 44 -9.65 22.79 -20.27
C ALA A 44 -10.50 21.72 -19.57
N ALA A 45 -10.37 20.45 -19.97
CA ALA A 45 -11.05 19.33 -19.31
C ALA A 45 -10.55 19.12 -17.88
N LEU A 46 -9.24 19.21 -17.63
CA LEU A 46 -8.64 19.09 -16.32
C LEU A 46 -9.06 20.26 -15.40
N ASN A 47 -9.13 21.49 -15.93
CA ASN A 47 -9.64 22.65 -15.21
C ASN A 47 -11.13 22.47 -14.83
N SER A 48 -11.93 21.88 -15.73
CA SER A 48 -13.32 21.54 -15.42
C SER A 48 -13.44 20.49 -14.33
N ALA A 49 -12.53 19.50 -14.30
CA ALA A 49 -12.44 18.52 -13.22
C ALA A 49 -12.08 19.19 -11.88
N THR A 50 -11.12 20.15 -11.89
CA THR A 50 -10.78 20.96 -10.71
C THR A 50 -12.01 21.70 -10.15
N ALA A 51 -12.77 22.40 -11.02
CA ALA A 51 -13.96 23.11 -10.61
C ALA A 51 -15.02 22.17 -9.99
N ARG A 52 -15.13 20.96 -10.50
CA ARG A 52 -16.04 19.94 -9.99
C ARG A 52 -15.61 19.43 -8.60
N LEU A 53 -14.31 19.18 -8.40
CA LEU A 53 -13.76 18.81 -7.10
C LEU A 53 -13.97 19.94 -6.07
N GLN A 54 -13.73 21.19 -6.46
CA GLN A 54 -13.95 22.35 -5.61
C GLN A 54 -15.43 22.43 -5.19
N LYS A 55 -16.36 22.18 -6.11
CA LYS A 55 -17.79 22.17 -5.77
C LYS A 55 -18.14 21.16 -4.68
N HIS A 56 -17.59 19.95 -4.71
CA HIS A 56 -17.81 18.95 -3.64
C HIS A 56 -17.28 19.42 -2.28
N ILE A 57 -16.20 20.22 -2.28
CA ILE A 57 -15.66 20.84 -1.06
C ILE A 57 -16.60 21.94 -0.56
N ASP A 58 -17.04 22.82 -1.46
CA ASP A 58 -17.94 23.95 -1.15
C ASP A 58 -19.31 23.47 -0.65
N ASP A 59 -19.81 22.37 -1.21
CA ASP A 59 -21.05 21.70 -0.78
C ASP A 59 -20.85 20.95 0.58
N GLY A 60 -19.63 20.86 1.10
CA GLY A 60 -19.31 20.21 2.37
C GLY A 60 -19.25 18.68 2.31
N GLU A 61 -19.35 18.08 1.13
CA GLU A 61 -19.35 16.61 0.94
C GLU A 61 -18.00 15.98 1.28
N ILE A 62 -16.89 16.67 0.99
CA ILE A 62 -15.52 16.26 1.35
C ILE A 62 -14.78 17.43 2.00
N ALA A 63 -13.79 17.12 2.86
CA ALA A 63 -12.99 18.13 3.51
C ALA A 63 -11.96 18.75 2.55
N GLY A 64 -11.34 17.93 1.76
CA GLY A 64 -10.33 18.30 0.78
C GLY A 64 -9.90 17.09 -0.04
N VAL A 65 -9.10 17.33 -1.06
CA VAL A 65 -8.65 16.31 -2.02
C VAL A 65 -7.27 16.65 -2.56
N VAL A 66 -6.48 15.61 -2.82
CA VAL A 66 -5.32 15.68 -3.71
C VAL A 66 -5.65 14.83 -4.92
N ALA A 67 -5.52 15.41 -6.11
CA ALA A 67 -5.74 14.70 -7.36
C ALA A 67 -4.52 14.85 -8.28
N ALA A 68 -4.14 13.76 -8.95
CA ALA A 68 -3.06 13.75 -9.92
C ALA A 68 -3.46 12.92 -11.14
N VAL A 69 -2.98 13.32 -12.32
CA VAL A 69 -3.14 12.56 -13.56
C VAL A 69 -1.79 12.41 -14.22
N ALA A 70 -1.45 11.18 -14.56
CA ALA A 70 -0.28 10.86 -15.37
C ALA A 70 -0.70 10.12 -16.63
N ARG A 71 -0.03 10.41 -17.75
CA ARG A 71 -0.20 9.72 -19.02
C ARG A 71 1.15 9.62 -19.74
N ASP A 72 1.41 8.47 -20.35
CA ASP A 72 2.66 8.18 -21.06
C ASP A 72 3.91 8.44 -20.17
N GLY A 73 3.82 8.07 -18.88
CA GLY A 73 4.90 8.25 -17.90
C GLY A 73 5.14 9.70 -17.44
N LYS A 74 4.31 10.65 -17.88
CA LYS A 74 4.43 12.07 -17.50
C LYS A 74 3.29 12.48 -16.57
N LEU A 75 3.63 13.17 -15.47
CA LEU A 75 2.64 13.86 -14.64
C LEU A 75 2.17 15.11 -15.40
N VAL A 76 0.87 15.23 -15.63
CA VAL A 76 0.29 16.34 -16.42
C VAL A 76 -0.71 17.19 -15.64
N TYR A 77 -1.06 16.74 -14.44
CA TYR A 77 -1.98 17.46 -13.56
C TYR A 77 -1.76 17.03 -12.12
N GLN A 78 -1.71 18.00 -11.23
CA GLN A 78 -1.67 17.78 -9.79
C GLN A 78 -2.30 18.98 -9.10
N VAL A 79 -3.20 18.74 -8.16
CA VAL A 79 -3.84 19.79 -7.35
C VAL A 79 -4.10 19.29 -5.93
N ALA A 80 -4.01 20.22 -4.99
CA ALA A 80 -4.48 20.05 -3.62
C ALA A 80 -5.55 21.11 -3.34
N LEU A 81 -6.74 20.70 -2.93
CA LEU A 81 -7.89 21.58 -2.73
C LEU A 81 -8.52 21.33 -1.37
N GLY A 82 -9.07 22.39 -0.75
CA GLY A 82 -9.77 22.34 0.51
C GLY A 82 -8.86 22.14 1.72
N LYS A 83 -9.35 21.44 2.74
CA LYS A 83 -8.69 21.30 4.04
C LYS A 83 -8.19 19.88 4.27
N LEU A 84 -6.98 19.77 4.81
CA LEU A 84 -6.43 18.54 5.40
C LEU A 84 -7.12 18.26 6.75
N ASP A 85 -7.36 19.31 7.52
CA ASP A 85 -8.01 19.26 8.82
C ASP A 85 -8.91 20.49 8.98
N ARG A 86 -10.23 20.28 9.01
CA ARG A 86 -11.21 21.37 9.14
C ARG A 86 -11.20 22.00 10.53
N GLU A 87 -10.91 21.19 11.57
CA GLU A 87 -10.95 21.65 12.96
C GLU A 87 -9.76 22.56 13.27
N ARG A 88 -8.61 22.28 12.65
CA ARG A 88 -7.39 23.07 12.79
C ARG A 88 -7.21 24.13 11.72
N ASP A 89 -8.16 24.24 10.80
CA ASP A 89 -8.10 25.12 9.63
C ASP A 89 -6.83 24.93 8.77
N ALA A 90 -6.33 23.70 8.72
CA ALA A 90 -5.12 23.36 7.96
C ALA A 90 -5.47 23.08 6.50
N ASP A 91 -4.81 23.77 5.57
CA ASP A 91 -5.01 23.58 4.14
C ASP A 91 -4.50 22.22 3.65
N MET A 92 -5.15 21.68 2.63
CA MET A 92 -4.70 20.48 1.95
C MET A 92 -3.34 20.74 1.27
N ARG A 93 -2.48 19.71 1.28
CA ARG A 93 -1.13 19.76 0.70
C ARG A 93 -0.95 18.61 -0.27
N GLU A 94 -0.17 18.82 -1.33
CA GLU A 94 0.15 17.80 -2.33
C GLU A 94 0.92 16.61 -1.75
N ASP A 95 1.72 16.86 -0.70
CA ASP A 95 2.50 15.86 0.03
C ASP A 95 1.76 15.27 1.25
N ALA A 96 0.45 15.45 1.35
CA ALA A 96 -0.36 14.91 2.44
C ALA A 96 -0.35 13.38 2.42
N LEU A 97 -0.28 12.77 3.62
CA LEU A 97 -0.31 11.33 3.78
C LEU A 97 -1.76 10.82 3.88
N PHE A 98 -2.11 9.90 3.02
CA PHE A 98 -3.43 9.28 2.97
C PHE A 98 -3.39 7.82 3.38
N ARG A 99 -4.45 7.37 4.08
CA ARG A 99 -4.72 5.95 4.23
C ARG A 99 -5.31 5.41 2.94
N ILE A 100 -4.56 4.61 2.22
CA ILE A 100 -4.98 4.08 0.91
C ILE A 100 -5.81 2.79 0.98
N TYR A 101 -6.07 2.27 2.20
CA TYR A 101 -6.91 1.10 2.46
C TYR A 101 -6.60 -0.07 1.51
N SER A 102 -7.59 -0.54 0.73
CA SER A 102 -7.45 -1.71 -0.14
C SER A 102 -6.42 -1.53 -1.26
N MET A 103 -6.08 -0.31 -1.66
CA MET A 103 -5.00 -0.06 -2.62
C MET A 103 -3.62 -0.49 -2.09
N SER A 104 -3.48 -0.71 -0.77
CA SER A 104 -2.28 -1.32 -0.19
C SER A 104 -2.02 -2.75 -0.69
N ARG A 105 -3.05 -3.42 -1.23
CA ARG A 105 -2.92 -4.80 -1.77
C ARG A 105 -2.02 -4.84 -2.98
N GLU A 106 -2.16 -3.89 -3.89
CA GLU A 106 -1.35 -3.77 -5.09
C GLU A 106 0.12 -3.56 -4.72
N ILE A 107 0.40 -2.69 -3.74
CA ILE A 107 1.75 -2.47 -3.23
C ILE A 107 2.33 -3.74 -2.60
N THR A 108 1.53 -4.44 -1.80
CA THR A 108 1.93 -5.72 -1.18
C THR A 108 2.17 -6.78 -2.25
N SER A 109 1.33 -6.85 -3.28
CA SER A 109 1.48 -7.81 -4.38
C SER A 109 2.75 -7.54 -5.17
N VAL A 110 3.08 -6.28 -5.47
CA VAL A 110 4.34 -5.92 -6.14
C VAL A 110 5.55 -6.31 -5.29
N ALA A 111 5.50 -6.10 -3.96
CA ALA A 111 6.56 -6.53 -3.06
C ALA A 111 6.72 -8.06 -3.06
N ALA A 112 5.61 -8.81 -3.07
CA ALA A 112 5.62 -10.26 -3.19
C ALA A 112 6.21 -10.73 -4.54
N LEU A 113 5.82 -10.08 -5.65
CA LEU A 113 6.36 -10.42 -6.98
C LEU A 113 7.87 -10.21 -7.07
N ARG A 114 8.44 -9.23 -6.38
CA ARG A 114 9.88 -9.08 -6.27
C ARG A 114 10.55 -10.26 -5.59
N LEU A 115 9.96 -10.75 -4.48
CA LEU A 115 10.46 -11.97 -3.82
C LEU A 115 10.31 -13.22 -4.71
N PHE A 116 9.26 -13.27 -5.53
CA PHE A 116 9.13 -14.33 -6.54
C PHE A 116 10.24 -14.27 -7.59
N GLU A 117 10.59 -13.09 -8.12
CA GLU A 117 11.69 -12.89 -9.05
C GLU A 117 13.06 -13.30 -8.44
N GLU A 118 13.21 -13.12 -7.14
CA GLU A 118 14.38 -13.54 -6.37
C GLU A 118 14.37 -15.05 -6.04
N GLY A 119 13.33 -15.79 -6.42
CA GLY A 119 13.18 -17.22 -6.18
C GLY A 119 12.86 -17.60 -4.74
N ALA A 120 12.36 -16.64 -3.92
CA ALA A 120 12.05 -16.90 -2.52
C ALA A 120 10.80 -17.78 -2.34
N PHE A 121 9.88 -17.82 -3.31
CA PHE A 121 8.71 -18.69 -3.33
C PHE A 121 8.25 -18.99 -4.76
N ASN A 122 7.33 -19.96 -4.89
CA ASN A 122 6.59 -20.22 -6.13
C ASN A 122 5.10 -19.95 -5.92
N PHE A 123 4.39 -19.59 -7.00
CA PHE A 123 2.95 -19.34 -6.92
C PHE A 123 2.14 -20.53 -6.45
N ASP A 124 2.59 -21.74 -6.79
CA ASP A 124 1.95 -23.02 -6.41
C ASP A 124 2.37 -23.50 -5.02
N ASP A 125 3.28 -22.81 -4.34
CA ASP A 125 3.64 -23.15 -2.97
C ASP A 125 2.39 -23.04 -2.07
N PRO A 126 2.13 -24.05 -1.22
CA PRO A 126 1.06 -23.98 -0.25
C PRO A 126 1.35 -22.90 0.79
N VAL A 127 0.33 -22.16 1.17
CA VAL A 127 0.44 -21.12 2.22
C VAL A 127 0.97 -21.73 3.52
N SER A 128 0.61 -22.98 3.83
CA SER A 128 1.04 -23.71 5.00
C SER A 128 2.56 -23.97 5.05
N LYS A 129 3.28 -23.87 3.93
CA LYS A 129 4.75 -23.92 3.89
C LYS A 129 5.39 -22.75 4.64
N TYR A 130 4.74 -21.59 4.63
CA TYR A 130 5.21 -20.34 5.25
C TYR A 130 4.46 -20.02 6.55
N LEU A 131 3.20 -20.40 6.64
CA LEU A 131 2.28 -20.20 7.75
C LEU A 131 1.66 -21.56 8.12
N PRO A 132 2.35 -22.38 8.94
CA PRO A 132 1.90 -23.74 9.27
C PRO A 132 0.50 -23.84 9.87
N GLU A 133 0.00 -22.76 10.50
CA GLU A 133 -1.35 -22.71 11.05
C GLU A 133 -2.45 -22.89 9.99
N PHE A 134 -2.13 -22.71 8.70
CA PHE A 134 -3.08 -22.94 7.61
C PHE A 134 -3.09 -24.39 7.09
N SER A 135 -2.33 -25.34 7.72
CA SER A 135 -2.30 -26.75 7.28
C SER A 135 -3.65 -27.43 7.34
N ASP A 136 -4.45 -27.15 8.40
CA ASP A 136 -5.71 -27.83 8.68
C ASP A 136 -6.95 -26.99 8.35
N GLN A 137 -6.83 -26.06 7.41
CA GLN A 137 -7.95 -25.23 6.96
C GLN A 137 -9.11 -26.10 6.45
N ARG A 138 -10.30 -25.81 6.96
CA ARG A 138 -11.55 -26.44 6.58
C ARG A 138 -12.43 -25.46 5.81
N VAL A 139 -13.48 -25.96 5.18
CA VAL A 139 -14.41 -25.16 4.37
C VAL A 139 -15.80 -25.26 4.98
N LEU A 140 -16.49 -24.14 5.21
CA LEU A 140 -17.86 -24.12 5.65
C LEU A 140 -18.77 -24.88 4.68
N LEU A 141 -19.71 -25.65 5.21
CA LEU A 141 -20.77 -26.27 4.41
C LEU A 141 -21.74 -25.21 3.84
N ASN A 142 -21.92 -24.12 4.56
CA ASN A 142 -22.71 -22.97 4.15
C ASN A 142 -21.93 -21.68 4.49
N SER A 143 -21.65 -20.85 3.48
CA SER A 143 -20.87 -19.60 3.60
C SER A 143 -21.49 -18.57 4.57
N GLU A 144 -22.78 -18.66 4.85
CA GLU A 144 -23.49 -17.78 5.78
C GLU A 144 -23.50 -18.30 7.23
N SER A 145 -22.98 -19.51 7.44
CA SER A 145 -22.93 -20.12 8.77
C SER A 145 -21.86 -19.48 9.65
N THR A 146 -22.14 -19.38 10.94
CA THR A 146 -21.14 -19.05 11.98
C THR A 146 -20.76 -20.27 12.82
N ASP A 147 -21.31 -21.44 12.51
CA ASP A 147 -21.00 -22.70 13.15
C ASP A 147 -19.66 -23.25 12.63
N LEU A 148 -18.63 -23.19 13.49
CA LEU A 148 -17.29 -23.66 13.18
C LEU A 148 -17.20 -25.18 12.99
N GLU A 149 -18.18 -25.95 13.47
CA GLU A 149 -18.22 -27.40 13.33
C GLU A 149 -18.89 -27.84 12.00
N ALA A 150 -19.73 -26.98 11.43
CA ALA A 150 -20.43 -27.25 10.18
C ALA A 150 -19.50 -27.08 8.95
N THR A 151 -18.46 -27.92 8.90
CA THR A 151 -17.38 -27.82 7.91
C THR A 151 -17.12 -29.15 7.21
N ARG A 152 -16.42 -29.07 6.09
CA ARG A 152 -15.85 -30.21 5.36
C ARG A 152 -14.36 -30.02 5.13
N PRO A 153 -13.60 -31.08 4.87
CA PRO A 153 -12.24 -30.96 4.39
C PRO A 153 -12.17 -30.11 3.12
N ARG A 154 -11.10 -29.32 2.99
CA ARG A 154 -10.80 -28.62 1.73
C ARG A 154 -10.43 -29.61 0.62
N VAL A 155 -10.58 -29.19 -0.62
CA VAL A 155 -10.11 -29.92 -1.79
C VAL A 155 -8.85 -29.20 -2.29
N GLY A 156 -7.68 -29.81 -2.09
CA GLY A 156 -6.41 -29.23 -2.46
C GLY A 156 -5.86 -28.20 -1.44
N GLU A 157 -4.67 -27.73 -1.72
CA GLU A 157 -3.96 -26.75 -0.88
C GLU A 157 -4.34 -25.33 -1.26
N MET A 158 -4.40 -24.45 -0.26
CA MET A 158 -4.43 -23.00 -0.50
C MET A 158 -3.01 -22.54 -0.85
N THR A 159 -2.83 -21.97 -2.03
CA THR A 159 -1.52 -21.54 -2.53
C THR A 159 -1.33 -20.03 -2.47
N ILE A 160 -0.09 -19.58 -2.66
CA ILE A 160 0.23 -18.15 -2.77
C ILE A 160 -0.54 -17.50 -3.93
N ALA A 161 -0.68 -18.21 -5.08
CA ALA A 161 -1.50 -17.73 -6.19
C ALA A 161 -2.95 -17.44 -5.77
N HIS A 162 -3.56 -18.32 -4.96
CA HIS A 162 -4.91 -18.10 -4.47
C HIS A 162 -5.05 -16.84 -3.60
N LEU A 163 -4.03 -16.50 -2.81
CA LEU A 163 -4.02 -15.24 -2.03
C LEU A 163 -3.94 -14.02 -2.95
N LEU A 164 -3.01 -14.03 -3.93
CA LEU A 164 -2.77 -12.92 -4.85
C LEU A 164 -3.96 -12.66 -5.79
N THR A 165 -4.69 -13.71 -6.17
CA THR A 165 -5.85 -13.61 -7.06
C THR A 165 -7.20 -13.49 -6.33
N HIS A 166 -7.19 -13.42 -4.99
CA HIS A 166 -8.40 -13.38 -4.14
C HIS A 166 -9.33 -14.59 -4.30
N THR A 167 -8.77 -15.77 -4.58
CA THR A 167 -9.50 -17.04 -4.76
C THR A 167 -9.22 -18.04 -3.65
N SER A 168 -8.60 -17.58 -2.55
CA SER A 168 -8.19 -18.43 -1.41
C SER A 168 -9.37 -19.02 -0.61
N GLY A 169 -10.55 -18.45 -0.71
CA GLY A 169 -11.71 -18.84 0.09
C GLY A 169 -11.75 -18.20 1.49
N LEU A 170 -10.69 -17.52 1.92
CA LEU A 170 -10.68 -16.82 3.20
C LEU A 170 -11.81 -15.79 3.28
N GLY A 171 -12.46 -15.70 4.43
CA GLY A 171 -13.57 -14.80 4.67
C GLY A 171 -13.18 -13.31 4.65
N SER A 172 -14.19 -12.47 4.58
CA SER A 172 -14.01 -11.03 4.64
C SER A 172 -14.38 -10.48 6.03
N ARG A 173 -13.93 -9.26 6.32
CA ARG A 173 -14.31 -8.53 7.55
C ARG A 173 -15.84 -8.34 7.69
N SER A 174 -16.59 -8.43 6.60
CA SER A 174 -18.05 -8.27 6.59
C SER A 174 -18.79 -9.55 6.90
N SER A 175 -18.13 -10.73 6.85
CA SER A 175 -18.80 -11.98 7.24
C SER A 175 -19.09 -12.00 8.75
N ALA A 176 -20.21 -12.60 9.11
CA ALA A 176 -20.60 -12.77 10.53
C ALA A 176 -19.53 -13.55 11.29
N LEU A 177 -19.06 -14.65 10.68
CA LEU A 177 -18.02 -15.51 11.24
C LEU A 177 -16.76 -14.76 11.63
N TYR A 178 -16.24 -13.89 10.75
CA TYR A 178 -15.03 -13.11 11.02
C TYR A 178 -15.23 -12.05 12.11
N ARG A 179 -16.45 -11.47 12.20
CA ARG A 179 -16.79 -10.52 13.26
C ARG A 179 -16.91 -11.20 14.62
N GLU A 180 -17.63 -12.31 14.70
CA GLU A 180 -17.85 -13.06 15.95
C GLU A 180 -16.54 -13.61 16.52
N ASN A 181 -15.60 -14.00 15.66
CA ASN A 181 -14.27 -14.50 16.06
C ASN A 181 -13.21 -13.40 16.17
N ASN A 182 -13.59 -12.13 16.05
CA ASN A 182 -12.67 -10.98 16.13
C ASN A 182 -11.41 -11.15 15.28
N VAL A 183 -11.54 -11.72 14.08
CA VAL A 183 -10.40 -11.97 13.18
C VAL A 183 -9.71 -10.66 12.80
N ARG A 184 -10.48 -9.58 12.64
CA ARG A 184 -9.96 -8.26 12.29
C ARG A 184 -10.28 -7.23 13.37
N ASP A 185 -9.40 -7.13 14.35
CA ASP A 185 -9.39 -6.06 15.34
C ASP A 185 -8.28 -5.05 14.98
N ARG A 186 -8.59 -3.75 15.10
CA ARG A 186 -7.61 -2.68 14.80
C ARG A 186 -6.50 -2.56 15.85
N ALA A 187 -6.72 -3.08 17.05
CA ALA A 187 -5.77 -3.04 18.17
C ALA A 187 -4.82 -4.25 18.22
N GLN A 188 -4.99 -5.23 17.33
CA GLN A 188 -4.17 -6.45 17.31
C GLN A 188 -2.96 -6.34 16.37
N SER A 189 -1.94 -7.18 16.60
CA SER A 189 -0.83 -7.37 15.67
C SER A 189 -1.26 -8.14 14.41
N LEU A 190 -0.44 -8.08 13.36
CA LEU A 190 -0.65 -8.85 12.15
C LEU A 190 -0.63 -10.36 12.45
N ASP A 191 0.32 -10.84 13.26
CA ASP A 191 0.45 -12.24 13.63
C ASP A 191 -0.80 -12.76 14.35
N ALA A 192 -1.35 -11.97 15.27
CA ALA A 192 -2.60 -12.31 15.96
C ALA A 192 -3.78 -12.40 14.99
N MET A 193 -3.83 -11.51 13.98
CA MET A 193 -4.86 -11.56 12.93
C MET A 193 -4.71 -12.81 12.07
N VAL A 194 -3.50 -13.13 11.63
CA VAL A 194 -3.19 -14.31 10.80
C VAL A 194 -3.56 -15.59 11.54
N SER A 195 -3.14 -15.73 12.81
CA SER A 195 -3.47 -16.88 13.64
C SER A 195 -4.98 -17.05 13.86
N LYS A 196 -5.74 -15.96 14.00
CA LYS A 196 -7.21 -16.01 14.09
C LYS A 196 -7.83 -16.40 12.75
N ALA A 197 -7.34 -15.85 11.63
CA ALA A 197 -7.83 -16.20 10.30
C ALA A 197 -7.60 -17.68 9.98
N ALA A 198 -6.49 -18.26 10.44
CA ALA A 198 -6.19 -19.67 10.24
C ALA A 198 -7.11 -20.64 11.01
N ARG A 199 -7.77 -20.18 12.09
CA ARG A 199 -8.70 -20.98 12.91
C ARG A 199 -10.14 -20.94 12.42
N VAL A 200 -10.43 -20.03 11.52
CA VAL A 200 -11.79 -19.83 10.99
C VAL A 200 -11.86 -20.44 9.60
N PRO A 201 -12.87 -21.28 9.31
CA PRO A 201 -13.08 -21.90 8.01
C PRO A 201 -13.24 -20.90 6.87
#